data_c874914b937ead29d5b606925bae4c6c
#
_entry.id   c874914b937ead29d5b606925bae4c6c
#
_cell.length_a   1.000
_cell.length_b   1.000
_cell.length_c   1.000
_cell.angle_alpha   90.00
_cell.angle_beta   90.00
_cell.angle_gamma   90.00
#
_symmetry.space_group_name_H-M   'P 1'
#
loop_
_entity.id
_entity.type
_entity.pdbx_description
1 polymer ?
#
loop_
_entity_poly.entity_id
_entity_poly.type
_entity_poly.pdbx_seq_one_letter_code
_entity_poly.pdbx_strand_id
1 'polypeptide(L)'
;EVKETLDDIRKSIVASVEDGAPREAIELLSEARYRIFDTMVEQQRFSFLAIGRPETAGCYCKVNAYLKEVINLLANDFDYVVIDGEAGIEQINRRVMEKVTHLVLITDPSRKGTQVIDTIKRVADELVMYDRCGAIVNRVTDPALIPYIHINGTEILATIGSDPQHAANDIQGLSVFDLPEDAPVIRGAREALTKLEIL
;
A
#
# COMPACT_ATOMS: atom_id res chain seq x y z
N GLU A 1 -17.58 1.75 -6.73
CA GLU A 1 -17.85 1.40 -5.34
C GLU A 1 -17.46 -0.05 -5.11
N VAL A 2 -16.65 -0.33 -4.07
CA VAL A 2 -16.22 -1.69 -3.74
C VAL A 2 -17.41 -2.44 -3.15
N LYS A 3 -17.81 -3.53 -3.78
CA LYS A 3 -18.98 -4.33 -3.37
C LYS A 3 -18.64 -5.37 -2.30
N GLU A 4 -17.45 -5.94 -2.36
CA GLU A 4 -16.97 -6.99 -1.46
C GLU A 4 -15.46 -6.78 -1.24
N THR A 5 -14.97 -7.07 -0.03
CA THR A 5 -13.53 -7.00 0.27
C THR A 5 -12.91 -8.40 0.29
N LEU A 6 -11.58 -8.48 0.23
CA LEU A 6 -10.88 -9.78 0.37
C LEU A 6 -11.18 -10.47 1.70
N ASP A 7 -11.41 -9.72 2.78
CA ASP A 7 -11.78 -10.30 4.07
C ASP A 7 -13.18 -10.91 4.05
N ASP A 8 -14.12 -10.34 3.28
CA ASP A 8 -15.47 -10.90 3.11
C ASP A 8 -15.41 -12.21 2.33
N ILE A 9 -14.62 -12.27 1.25
CA ILE A 9 -14.38 -13.51 0.48
C ILE A 9 -13.77 -14.57 1.40
N ARG A 10 -12.74 -14.22 2.17
CA ARG A 10 -12.10 -15.13 3.11
C ARG A 10 -13.09 -15.70 4.13
N LYS A 11 -13.91 -14.85 4.75
CA LYS A 11 -14.94 -15.28 5.72
C LYS A 11 -15.88 -16.31 5.12
N SER A 12 -16.32 -16.08 3.88
CA SER A 12 -17.22 -17.03 3.18
C SER A 12 -16.54 -18.35 2.85
N ILE A 13 -15.26 -18.34 2.46
CA ILE A 13 -14.47 -19.56 2.19
C ILE A 13 -14.24 -20.36 3.46
N VAL A 14 -13.83 -19.70 4.56
CA VAL A 14 -13.61 -20.38 5.86
C VAL A 14 -14.88 -21.04 6.37
N ALA A 15 -16.03 -20.36 6.28
CA ALA A 15 -17.32 -20.93 6.65
C ALA A 15 -17.69 -22.17 5.82
N SER A 16 -17.28 -22.21 4.55
CA SER A 16 -17.53 -23.36 3.65
C SER A 16 -16.58 -24.54 3.90
N VAL A 17 -15.35 -24.28 4.40
CA VAL A 17 -14.33 -25.32 4.65
C VAL A 17 -14.56 -26.06 5.99
N GLU A 18 -15.20 -25.41 6.96
CA GLU A 18 -15.52 -26.06 8.26
C GLU A 18 -16.48 -27.25 8.12
N ASP A 19 -17.19 -27.34 6.98
CA ASP A 19 -18.18 -28.40 6.69
C ASP A 19 -17.73 -29.46 5.67
N GLY A 20 -16.55 -29.39 5.02
CA GLY A 20 -16.25 -30.16 3.81
C GLY A 20 -14.92 -30.91 3.70
N ALA A 21 -14.85 -31.81 2.74
CA ALA A 21 -13.75 -32.75 2.44
C ALA A 21 -12.62 -32.12 1.57
N PRO A 22 -11.40 -32.74 1.51
CA PRO A 22 -10.21 -32.17 0.82
C PRO A 22 -10.37 -31.85 -0.68
N ARG A 23 -11.31 -32.46 -1.38
CA ARG A 23 -11.60 -32.14 -2.79
C ARG A 23 -12.25 -30.79 -2.99
N GLU A 24 -13.06 -30.36 -2.04
CA GLU A 24 -13.71 -29.04 -2.04
C GLU A 24 -12.71 -27.90 -1.84
N ALA A 25 -11.55 -28.16 -1.18
CA ALA A 25 -10.52 -27.14 -0.98
C ALA A 25 -9.87 -26.66 -2.30
N ILE A 26 -9.72 -27.52 -3.31
CA ILE A 26 -9.13 -27.16 -4.61
C ILE A 26 -10.17 -26.39 -5.45
N GLU A 27 -11.44 -26.82 -5.41
CA GLU A 27 -12.53 -26.10 -6.07
C GLU A 27 -12.74 -24.72 -5.42
N LEU A 28 -12.70 -24.64 -4.09
CA LEU A 28 -12.78 -23.40 -3.32
C LEU A 28 -11.62 -22.44 -3.60
N LEU A 29 -10.39 -22.93 -3.80
CA LEU A 29 -9.26 -22.10 -4.19
C LEU A 29 -9.44 -21.53 -5.61
N SER A 30 -9.96 -22.32 -6.52
CA SER A 30 -10.28 -21.87 -7.88
C SER A 30 -11.42 -20.84 -7.88
N GLU A 31 -12.47 -21.09 -7.10
CA GLU A 31 -13.58 -20.17 -6.91
C GLU A 31 -13.13 -18.88 -6.22
N ALA A 32 -12.25 -18.97 -5.21
CA ALA A 32 -11.65 -17.82 -4.54
C ALA A 32 -10.89 -16.91 -5.53
N ARG A 33 -10.15 -17.50 -6.45
CA ARG A 33 -9.45 -16.75 -7.50
C ARG A 33 -10.44 -15.98 -8.38
N TYR A 34 -11.50 -16.63 -8.84
CA TYR A 34 -12.55 -15.97 -9.62
C TYR A 34 -13.21 -14.83 -8.85
N ARG A 35 -13.55 -15.06 -7.57
CA ARG A 35 -14.16 -14.03 -6.72
C ARG A 35 -13.24 -12.85 -6.46
N ILE A 36 -11.94 -13.07 -6.34
CA ILE A 36 -10.97 -11.99 -6.21
C ILE A 36 -10.97 -11.09 -7.45
N PHE A 37 -10.96 -11.68 -8.63
CA PHE A 37 -11.04 -10.92 -9.87
C PHE A 37 -12.40 -10.22 -10.04
N ASP A 38 -13.50 -10.85 -9.63
CA ASP A 38 -14.84 -10.27 -9.70
C ASP A 38 -15.05 -9.10 -8.72
N THR A 39 -14.30 -9.06 -7.62
CA THR A 39 -14.34 -7.96 -6.64
C THR A 39 -13.42 -6.79 -6.97
N MET A 40 -12.50 -6.96 -7.93
CA MET A 40 -11.68 -5.84 -8.40
C MET A 40 -12.54 -4.79 -9.10
N VAL A 41 -12.32 -3.54 -8.74
CA VAL A 41 -12.92 -2.41 -9.44
C VAL A 41 -12.01 -2.03 -10.60
N GLU A 42 -12.39 -2.43 -11.79
CA GLU A 42 -11.65 -2.11 -13.00
C GLU A 42 -11.94 -0.69 -13.48
N GLN A 43 -10.89 0.01 -13.83
CA GLN A 43 -10.89 1.32 -14.46
C GLN A 43 -10.08 1.26 -15.76
N GLN A 44 -10.14 2.29 -16.59
CA GLN A 44 -9.48 2.30 -17.91
C GLN A 44 -7.97 2.02 -17.85
N ARG A 45 -7.29 2.34 -16.75
CA ARG A 45 -5.82 2.28 -16.63
C ARG A 45 -5.33 1.54 -15.38
N PHE A 46 -6.20 1.17 -14.48
CA PHE A 46 -5.84 0.47 -13.25
C PHE A 46 -7.01 -0.35 -12.73
N SER A 47 -6.69 -1.35 -11.93
CA SER A 47 -7.66 -2.11 -11.15
C SER A 47 -7.41 -1.87 -9.67
N PHE A 48 -8.46 -1.73 -8.89
CA PHE A 48 -8.40 -1.49 -7.46
C PHE A 48 -8.99 -2.68 -6.69
N LEU A 49 -8.26 -3.12 -5.68
CA LEU A 49 -8.68 -4.20 -4.79
C LEU A 49 -8.59 -3.75 -3.34
N ALA A 50 -9.71 -3.80 -2.62
CA ALA A 50 -9.74 -3.51 -1.19
C ALA A 50 -9.59 -4.79 -0.36
N ILE A 51 -8.67 -4.77 0.61
CA ILE A 51 -8.37 -5.93 1.45
C ILE A 51 -9.39 -6.11 2.57
N GLY A 52 -9.93 -5.03 3.09
CA GLY A 52 -10.83 -5.02 4.26
C GLY A 52 -10.06 -5.15 5.59
N ARG A 53 -10.75 -4.82 6.69
CA ARG A 53 -10.23 -4.97 8.05
C ARG A 53 -10.80 -6.23 8.69
N PRO A 54 -9.97 -7.16 9.18
CA PRO A 54 -10.48 -8.28 9.98
C PRO A 54 -11.03 -7.73 11.32
N GLU A 55 -12.33 -7.86 11.54
CA GLU A 55 -13.02 -7.34 12.72
C GLU A 55 -12.86 -8.25 13.97
N THR A 56 -12.33 -9.47 13.80
CA THR A 56 -12.19 -10.40 14.90
C THR A 56 -10.75 -10.51 15.39
N ALA A 57 -10.56 -10.50 16.71
CA ALA A 57 -9.31 -10.78 17.42
C ALA A 57 -8.89 -12.25 17.23
N GLY A 58 -8.77 -12.72 16.00
CA GLY A 58 -8.34 -14.04 15.60
C GLY A 58 -7.02 -14.00 14.86
N CYS A 59 -6.36 -15.13 14.76
CA CYS A 59 -5.02 -15.29 14.25
C CYS A 59 -4.77 -14.57 12.92
N TYR A 60 -4.17 -13.40 12.97
CA TYR A 60 -3.73 -12.61 11.80
C TYR A 60 -2.85 -13.42 10.82
N CYS A 61 -2.23 -14.50 11.29
CA CYS A 61 -1.35 -15.35 10.50
C CYS A 61 -2.03 -15.99 9.29
N LYS A 62 -3.30 -16.43 9.42
CA LYS A 62 -4.05 -17.05 8.31
C LYS A 62 -4.48 -16.00 7.27
N VAL A 63 -4.87 -14.79 7.73
CA VAL A 63 -5.22 -13.68 6.86
C VAL A 63 -4.02 -13.22 6.05
N ASN A 64 -2.87 -13.10 6.70
CA ASN A 64 -1.63 -12.67 6.07
C ASN A 64 -1.12 -13.68 5.02
N ALA A 65 -1.23 -14.98 5.30
CA ALA A 65 -0.86 -16.01 4.34
C ALA A 65 -1.75 -15.95 3.08
N TYR A 66 -3.06 -15.80 3.26
CA TYR A 66 -3.99 -15.65 2.15
C TYR A 66 -3.72 -14.38 1.32
N LEU A 67 -3.50 -13.24 1.98
CA LEU A 67 -3.19 -11.98 1.32
C LEU A 67 -1.88 -12.07 0.52
N LYS A 68 -0.87 -12.73 1.05
CA LYS A 68 0.40 -12.97 0.36
C LYS A 68 0.19 -13.79 -0.93
N GLU A 69 -0.64 -14.83 -0.88
CA GLU A 69 -0.97 -15.61 -2.08
C GLU A 69 -1.74 -14.79 -3.11
N VAL A 70 -2.69 -13.95 -2.68
CA VAL A 70 -3.42 -13.03 -3.57
C VAL A 70 -2.46 -12.05 -4.25
N ILE A 71 -1.56 -11.41 -3.50
CA ILE A 71 -0.56 -10.50 -4.06
C ILE A 71 0.32 -11.21 -5.08
N ASN A 72 0.79 -12.42 -4.78
CA ASN A 72 1.61 -13.22 -5.70
C ASN A 72 0.84 -13.61 -6.97
N LEU A 73 -0.44 -13.91 -6.88
CA LEU A 73 -1.28 -14.20 -8.04
C LEU A 73 -1.45 -12.97 -8.94
N LEU A 74 -1.72 -11.82 -8.33
CA LEU A 74 -1.94 -10.56 -9.06
C LEU A 74 -0.64 -9.99 -9.63
N ALA A 75 0.49 -10.19 -8.99
CA ALA A 75 1.78 -9.65 -9.42
C ALA A 75 2.23 -10.11 -10.81
N ASN A 76 1.69 -11.23 -11.31
CA ASN A 76 2.01 -11.74 -12.64
C ASN A 76 1.08 -11.21 -13.75
N ASP A 77 -0.04 -10.60 -13.38
CA ASP A 77 -1.08 -10.15 -14.32
C ASP A 77 -1.01 -8.63 -14.58
N PHE A 78 -0.16 -7.89 -13.83
CA PHE A 78 -0.03 -6.43 -13.94
C PHE A 78 1.43 -6.01 -14.09
N ASP A 79 1.69 -4.98 -14.89
CA ASP A 79 3.02 -4.37 -15.03
C ASP A 79 3.52 -3.78 -13.71
N TYR A 80 2.59 -3.20 -12.93
CA TYR A 80 2.86 -2.60 -11.62
C TYR A 80 1.77 -2.98 -10.61
N VAL A 81 2.19 -3.32 -9.40
CA VAL A 81 1.29 -3.51 -8.25
C VAL A 81 1.69 -2.50 -7.17
N VAL A 82 0.78 -1.59 -6.86
CA VAL A 82 0.96 -0.60 -5.79
C VAL A 82 0.20 -1.07 -4.57
N ILE A 83 0.93 -1.24 -3.46
CA ILE A 83 0.35 -1.68 -2.18
C ILE A 83 0.34 -0.49 -1.23
N ASP A 84 -0.87 -0.02 -0.88
CA ASP A 84 -1.04 0.97 0.17
C ASP A 84 -0.99 0.26 1.53
N GLY A 85 0.14 0.46 2.22
CA GLY A 85 0.34 -0.04 3.58
C GLY A 85 -0.21 0.94 4.60
N GLU A 86 -0.95 0.43 5.58
CA GLU A 86 -1.40 1.27 6.70
C GLU A 86 -0.21 1.92 7.44
N ALA A 87 -0.48 3.00 8.17
CA ALA A 87 0.52 3.74 8.92
C ALA A 87 1.26 2.87 9.94
N GLY A 88 2.59 2.94 9.92
CA GLY A 88 3.46 2.37 10.94
C GLY A 88 4.07 1.02 10.61
N ILE A 89 4.88 0.55 11.57
CA ILE A 89 5.72 -0.65 11.46
C ILE A 89 4.93 -1.97 11.45
N GLU A 90 3.66 -1.95 11.83
CA GLU A 90 2.88 -3.18 12.03
C GLU A 90 2.70 -3.99 10.75
N GLN A 91 2.56 -3.34 9.60
CA GLN A 91 2.40 -4.03 8.32
C GLN A 91 3.68 -4.82 7.95
N ILE A 92 4.83 -4.26 8.25
CA ILE A 92 6.12 -4.92 8.07
C ILE A 92 6.26 -6.09 9.06
N ASN A 93 5.95 -5.87 10.33
CA ASN A 93 6.02 -6.91 11.36
C ASN A 93 5.05 -8.08 11.08
N ARG A 94 3.92 -7.83 10.42
CA ARG A 94 2.95 -8.87 10.06
C ARG A 94 3.39 -9.73 8.88
N ARG A 95 4.53 -9.44 8.25
CA ARG A 95 5.10 -10.18 7.10
C ARG A 95 4.11 -10.37 5.95
N VAL A 96 3.24 -9.42 5.73
CA VAL A 96 2.31 -9.42 4.59
C VAL A 96 3.10 -9.22 3.30
N MET A 97 4.14 -8.38 3.36
CA MET A 97 5.06 -8.09 2.26
C MET A 97 6.46 -8.61 2.65
N GLU A 98 6.83 -9.80 2.19
CA GLU A 98 8.19 -10.30 2.38
C GLU A 98 9.14 -9.81 1.30
N LYS A 99 8.60 -9.48 0.11
CA LYS A 99 9.38 -8.97 -1.02
C LYS A 99 8.59 -7.93 -1.78
N VAL A 100 9.23 -6.80 -2.02
CA VAL A 100 8.79 -5.75 -2.95
C VAL A 100 9.98 -5.30 -3.78
N THR A 101 9.76 -4.75 -4.96
CA THR A 101 10.85 -4.15 -5.74
C THR A 101 11.23 -2.78 -5.18
N HIS A 102 10.23 -2.00 -4.82
CA HIS A 102 10.41 -0.64 -4.33
C HIS A 102 9.64 -0.43 -3.02
N LEU A 103 10.34 0.04 -1.99
CA LEU A 103 9.75 0.41 -0.71
C LEU A 103 9.76 1.94 -0.58
N VAL A 104 8.58 2.55 -0.54
CA VAL A 104 8.42 3.99 -0.38
C VAL A 104 7.89 4.29 1.01
N LEU A 105 8.69 5.01 1.79
CA LEU A 105 8.32 5.45 3.14
C LEU A 105 7.75 6.87 3.06
N ILE A 106 6.62 7.13 3.70
CA ILE A 106 5.98 8.45 3.66
C ILE A 106 5.92 9.02 5.07
N THR A 107 6.35 10.28 5.22
CA THR A 107 6.33 11.01 6.49
C THR A 107 5.95 12.47 6.31
N ASP A 108 5.66 13.14 7.40
CA ASP A 108 5.62 14.60 7.49
C ASP A 108 7.02 15.18 7.81
N PRO A 109 7.23 16.51 7.74
CA PRO A 109 8.54 17.13 7.99
C PRO A 109 8.91 17.22 9.47
N SER A 110 8.07 16.74 10.39
CA SER A 110 8.36 16.83 11.81
C SER A 110 9.53 15.93 12.21
N ARG A 111 10.26 16.36 13.23
CA ARG A 111 11.34 15.55 13.81
C ARG A 111 10.86 14.17 14.26
N LYS A 112 9.64 14.10 14.78
CA LYS A 112 9.03 12.82 15.19
C LYS A 112 8.76 11.93 13.98
N GLY A 113 8.21 12.51 12.91
CA GLY A 113 7.95 11.79 11.66
C GLY A 113 9.23 11.19 11.06
N THR A 114 10.30 11.99 10.93
CA THR A 114 11.57 11.50 10.40
C THR A 114 12.20 10.41 11.28
N GLN A 115 12.13 10.53 12.63
CA GLN A 115 12.59 9.48 13.54
C GLN A 115 11.80 8.17 13.44
N VAL A 116 10.50 8.24 13.15
CA VAL A 116 9.68 7.06 12.91
C VAL A 116 10.13 6.36 11.62
N ILE A 117 10.45 7.11 10.56
CA ILE A 117 11.00 6.55 9.32
C ILE A 117 12.31 5.78 9.59
N ASP A 118 13.24 6.35 10.36
CA ASP A 118 14.49 5.66 10.73
C ASP A 118 14.21 4.30 11.41
N THR A 119 13.19 4.26 12.25
CA THR A 119 12.78 3.01 12.93
C THR A 119 12.15 2.02 11.97
N ILE A 120 11.24 2.48 11.10
CA ILE A 120 10.57 1.64 10.10
C ILE A 120 11.61 1.08 9.12
N LYS A 121 12.53 1.92 8.64
CA LYS A 121 13.60 1.52 7.71
C LYS A 121 14.46 0.40 8.30
N ARG A 122 14.91 0.56 9.56
CA ARG A 122 15.70 -0.48 10.23
C ARG A 122 14.97 -1.83 10.31
N VAL A 123 13.67 -1.82 10.63
CA VAL A 123 12.89 -3.06 10.70
C VAL A 123 12.61 -3.61 9.30
N ALA A 124 12.40 -2.74 8.31
CA ALA A 124 12.24 -3.17 6.93
C ALA A 124 13.51 -3.85 6.40
N ASP A 125 14.70 -3.34 6.74
CA ASP A 125 15.99 -3.96 6.37
C ASP A 125 16.16 -5.38 6.92
N GLU A 126 15.53 -5.68 8.04
CA GLU A 126 15.57 -7.01 8.67
C GLU A 126 14.51 -7.99 8.12
N LEU A 127 13.35 -7.47 7.72
CA LEU A 127 12.16 -8.30 7.48
C LEU A 127 11.64 -8.29 6.04
N VAL A 128 12.02 -7.32 5.23
CA VAL A 128 11.52 -7.15 3.85
C VAL A 128 12.68 -7.17 2.87
N MET A 129 12.57 -7.98 1.82
CA MET A 129 13.48 -7.89 0.68
C MET A 129 12.98 -6.81 -0.28
N TYR A 130 13.83 -5.85 -0.60
CA TYR A 130 13.55 -4.83 -1.61
C TYR A 130 14.82 -4.47 -2.39
N ASP A 131 14.63 -4.02 -3.62
CA ASP A 131 15.75 -3.62 -4.47
C ASP A 131 16.10 -2.13 -4.25
N ARG A 132 15.07 -1.29 -4.04
CA ARG A 132 15.21 0.15 -3.80
C ARG A 132 14.32 0.62 -2.67
N CYS A 133 14.80 1.58 -1.91
CA CYS A 133 14.03 2.22 -0.83
C CYS A 133 14.33 3.71 -0.78
N GLY A 134 13.29 4.49 -0.50
CA GLY A 134 13.45 5.92 -0.25
C GLY A 134 12.23 6.49 0.45
N ALA A 135 12.32 7.76 0.83
CA ALA A 135 11.28 8.44 1.59
C ALA A 135 10.68 9.63 0.82
N ILE A 136 9.40 9.84 0.96
CA ILE A 136 8.70 11.06 0.55
C ILE A 136 8.35 11.85 1.81
N VAL A 137 8.75 13.12 1.86
CA VAL A 137 8.35 14.03 2.93
C VAL A 137 7.17 14.85 2.43
N ASN A 138 6.00 14.59 2.99
CA ASN A 138 4.75 15.22 2.60
C ASN A 138 4.37 16.36 3.55
N ARG A 139 3.48 17.25 3.08
CA ARG A 139 2.91 18.37 3.86
C ARG A 139 3.97 19.38 4.35
N VAL A 140 5.00 19.64 3.56
CA VAL A 140 5.97 20.69 3.84
C VAL A 140 5.30 22.05 3.70
N THR A 141 5.14 22.78 4.80
CA THR A 141 4.44 24.08 4.82
C THR A 141 5.31 25.22 4.35
N ASP A 142 6.62 25.15 4.60
CA ASP A 142 7.59 26.17 4.22
C ASP A 142 8.78 25.54 3.49
N PRO A 143 8.98 25.84 2.20
CA PRO A 143 10.12 25.34 1.42
C PRO A 143 11.49 25.73 2.00
N ALA A 144 11.59 26.82 2.75
CA ALA A 144 12.83 27.23 3.41
C ALA A 144 13.30 26.24 4.49
N LEU A 145 12.41 25.37 4.97
CA LEU A 145 12.72 24.34 5.96
C LEU A 145 13.27 23.05 5.34
N ILE A 146 13.12 22.84 4.02
CA ILE A 146 13.58 21.62 3.34
C ILE A 146 15.05 21.28 3.64
N PRO A 147 16.03 22.24 3.65
CA PRO A 147 17.42 21.93 3.95
C PRO A 147 17.68 21.37 5.35
N TYR A 148 16.73 21.53 6.25
CA TYR A 148 16.82 21.04 7.63
C TYR A 148 16.16 19.68 7.87
N ILE A 149 15.49 19.13 6.82
CA ILE A 149 14.85 17.82 6.90
C ILE A 149 15.89 16.75 6.57
N HIS A 150 16.20 15.92 7.54
CA HIS A 150 17.15 14.83 7.38
C HIS A 150 16.54 13.51 7.84
N ILE A 151 16.74 12.47 7.03
CA ILE A 151 16.37 11.09 7.34
C ILE A 151 17.64 10.25 7.25
N ASN A 152 18.02 9.57 8.34
CA ASN A 152 19.28 8.85 8.39
C ASN A 152 19.23 7.60 7.51
N GLY A 153 20.21 7.44 6.63
CA GLY A 153 20.36 6.24 5.81
C GLY A 153 19.24 6.00 4.79
N THR A 154 18.38 7.01 4.55
CA THR A 154 17.29 6.90 3.58
C THR A 154 17.30 8.12 2.66
N GLU A 155 17.30 7.88 1.35
CA GLU A 155 17.23 8.94 0.36
C GLU A 155 15.86 9.63 0.39
N ILE A 156 15.82 10.95 0.33
CA ILE A 156 14.58 11.70 0.13
C ILE A 156 14.28 11.76 -1.37
N LEU A 157 13.29 10.98 -1.77
CA LEU A 157 12.85 10.87 -3.16
C LEU A 157 12.13 12.15 -3.63
N ALA A 158 11.28 12.70 -2.76
CA ALA A 158 10.56 13.94 -3.03
C ALA A 158 10.16 14.65 -1.74
N THR A 159 10.00 15.97 -1.84
CA THR A 159 9.35 16.79 -0.82
C THR A 159 8.10 17.42 -1.40
N ILE A 160 6.95 17.15 -0.80
CA ILE A 160 5.64 17.61 -1.28
C ILE A 160 5.15 18.73 -0.38
N GLY A 161 4.93 19.90 -0.97
CA GLY A 161 4.37 21.06 -0.28
C GLY A 161 2.92 20.85 0.13
N SER A 162 2.48 21.61 1.12
CA SER A 162 1.06 21.70 1.44
C SER A 162 0.29 22.28 0.25
N ASP A 163 -0.82 21.62 -0.10
CA ASP A 163 -1.70 21.99 -1.20
C ASP A 163 -3.11 22.23 -0.67
N PRO A 164 -3.56 23.49 -0.56
CA PRO A 164 -4.90 23.82 -0.09
C PRO A 164 -6.01 23.27 -1.00
N GLN A 165 -5.76 23.19 -2.33
CA GLN A 165 -6.75 22.66 -3.27
C GLN A 165 -6.92 21.14 -3.06
N HIS A 166 -5.81 20.41 -2.92
CA HIS A 166 -5.86 18.99 -2.61
C HIS A 166 -6.57 18.73 -1.28
N ALA A 167 -6.24 19.51 -0.23
CA ALA A 167 -6.91 19.38 1.07
C ALA A 167 -8.41 19.67 1.00
N ALA A 168 -8.83 20.67 0.22
CA ALA A 168 -10.23 20.97 0.01
C ALA A 168 -10.96 19.86 -0.77
N ASN A 169 -10.33 19.30 -1.80
CA ASN A 169 -10.87 18.17 -2.55
C ASN A 169 -11.06 16.93 -1.67
N ASP A 170 -10.07 16.61 -0.84
CA ASP A 170 -10.11 15.47 0.09
C ASP A 170 -11.28 15.59 1.08
N ILE A 171 -11.46 16.77 1.70
CA ILE A 171 -12.59 17.04 2.61
C ILE A 171 -13.94 16.88 1.89
N GLN A 172 -14.02 17.23 0.62
CA GLN A 172 -15.23 17.13 -0.20
C GLN A 172 -15.45 15.74 -0.80
N GLY A 173 -14.51 14.81 -0.61
CA GLY A 173 -14.56 13.47 -1.22
C GLY A 173 -14.39 13.46 -2.73
N LEU A 174 -13.73 14.49 -3.29
CA LEU A 174 -13.41 14.56 -4.71
C LEU A 174 -12.20 13.69 -5.04
N SER A 175 -12.15 13.22 -6.28
CA SER A 175 -11.09 12.33 -6.72
C SER A 175 -9.75 13.07 -6.85
N VAL A 176 -8.65 12.40 -6.51
CA VAL A 176 -7.29 12.87 -6.79
C VAL A 176 -7.03 13.01 -8.30
N PHE A 177 -7.78 12.31 -9.15
CA PHE A 177 -7.70 12.43 -10.61
C PHE A 177 -8.26 13.76 -11.14
N ASP A 178 -9.01 14.51 -10.33
CA ASP A 178 -9.52 15.84 -10.66
C ASP A 178 -8.48 16.95 -10.37
N LEU A 179 -7.33 16.60 -9.80
CA LEU A 179 -6.24 17.53 -9.58
C LEU A 179 -5.51 17.86 -10.89
N PRO A 180 -5.03 19.10 -11.05
CA PRO A 180 -4.20 19.48 -12.19
C PRO A 180 -2.87 18.69 -12.19
N GLU A 181 -2.31 18.44 -13.37
CA GLU A 181 -1.06 17.67 -13.52
C GLU A 181 0.15 18.32 -12.83
N ASP A 182 0.11 19.61 -12.60
CA ASP A 182 1.13 20.38 -11.89
C ASP A 182 0.87 20.52 -10.38
N ALA A 183 -0.16 19.84 -9.85
CA ALA A 183 -0.41 19.82 -8.42
C ALA A 183 0.83 19.29 -7.65
N PRO A 184 1.15 19.85 -6.48
CA PRO A 184 2.32 19.46 -5.69
C PRO A 184 2.43 17.95 -5.45
N VAL A 185 1.33 17.28 -5.17
CA VAL A 185 1.29 15.82 -4.93
C VAL A 185 1.61 15.04 -6.20
N ILE A 186 1.10 15.47 -7.36
CA ILE A 186 1.35 14.80 -8.66
C ILE A 186 2.81 14.97 -9.07
N ARG A 187 3.36 16.19 -8.95
CA ARG A 187 4.78 16.46 -9.23
C ARG A 187 5.70 15.67 -8.30
N GLY A 188 5.41 15.65 -7.00
CA GLY A 188 6.21 14.91 -6.03
C GLY A 188 6.17 13.41 -6.24
N ALA A 189 5.01 12.85 -6.58
CA ALA A 189 4.91 11.43 -6.94
C ALA A 189 5.76 11.12 -8.19
N ARG A 190 5.67 11.95 -9.24
CA ARG A 190 6.47 11.79 -10.47
C ARG A 190 7.98 11.88 -10.19
N GLU A 191 8.41 12.86 -9.38
CA GLU A 191 9.81 12.99 -8.96
C GLU A 191 10.30 11.72 -8.24
N ALA A 192 9.52 11.21 -7.28
CA ALA A 192 9.85 10.01 -6.54
C ALA A 192 9.96 8.78 -7.46
N LEU A 193 9.01 8.59 -8.38
CA LEU A 193 9.04 7.48 -9.34
C LEU A 193 10.22 7.57 -10.31
N THR A 194 10.61 8.79 -10.73
CA THR A 194 11.80 9.00 -11.57
C THR A 194 13.09 8.63 -10.83
N LYS A 195 13.24 9.04 -9.56
CA LYS A 195 14.41 8.66 -8.75
C LYS A 195 14.46 7.16 -8.46
N LEU A 196 13.33 6.51 -8.40
CA LEU A 196 13.23 5.06 -8.26
C LEU A 196 13.46 4.30 -9.58
N GLU A 197 13.66 5.01 -10.69
CA GLU A 197 13.83 4.45 -12.04
C GLU A 197 12.60 3.63 -12.50
N ILE A 198 11.42 4.03 -12.07
CA ILE A 198 10.14 3.46 -12.51
C ILE A 198 9.58 4.22 -13.71
N LEU A 199 9.88 5.54 -13.81
CA LEU A 199 9.50 6.43 -14.92
C LEU A 199 10.74 6.96 -15.63
#